data_d7bc04814f7720c5909598d7fb84f252
#
_entry.id   d7bc04814f7720c5909598d7fb84f252
#
_cell.length_a   1.000
_cell.length_b   1.000
_cell.length_c   1.000
_cell.angle_alpha   90.00
_cell.angle_beta   90.00
_cell.angle_gamma   90.00
#
_symmetry.space_group_name_H-M   'P 1'
#
loop_
_entity.id
_entity.type
_entity.pdbx_description
1 polymer ?
#
loop_
_entity_poly.entity_id
_entity_poly.type
_entity_poly.pdbx_seq_one_letter_code
_entity_poly.pdbx_strand_id
1 'polypeptide(L)'
;DADVLAADLLIGGDARRGLAPLWQHTWTTLVASDALLADAAAVIETVGDSDLAADWRALADAWRESVTHPTGDHPALGSAYRGGAMHILSFDDELTSTAAGATLNQRFQVSVRSPAAFARLFDPESLYPTVADDEYPGPDREPRFDAV
;
A
#
# COMPACT_ATOMS: atom_id res chain seq x y z
N ASP A 1 -1.55 4.29 -2.62
CA ASP A 1 -2.58 4.98 -3.36
C ASP A 1 -3.51 3.99 -4.06
N ALA A 2 -4.73 4.40 -4.32
CA ALA A 2 -5.78 3.53 -4.89
C ALA A 2 -5.35 2.90 -6.22
N ASP A 3 -4.71 3.66 -7.10
CA ASP A 3 -4.26 3.17 -8.40
C ASP A 3 -3.20 2.07 -8.27
N VAL A 4 -2.34 2.16 -7.29
CA VAL A 4 -1.32 1.13 -7.03
C VAL A 4 -1.98 -0.16 -6.52
N LEU A 5 -2.95 -0.04 -5.61
CA LEU A 5 -3.69 -1.20 -5.11
C LEU A 5 -4.47 -1.91 -6.22
N ALA A 6 -5.13 -1.16 -7.08
CA ALA A 6 -5.85 -1.73 -8.22
C ALA A 6 -4.91 -2.35 -9.25
N ALA A 7 -3.79 -1.70 -9.57
CA ALA A 7 -2.81 -2.20 -10.52
C ALA A 7 -2.13 -3.49 -10.05
N ASP A 8 -1.90 -3.63 -8.74
CA ASP A 8 -1.37 -4.87 -8.17
C ASP A 8 -2.22 -6.08 -8.57
N LEU A 9 -3.53 -5.96 -8.44
CA LEU A 9 -4.46 -7.03 -8.81
C LEU A 9 -4.59 -7.20 -10.32
N LEU A 10 -4.82 -6.09 -11.04
CA LEU A 10 -5.25 -6.13 -12.45
C LEU A 10 -4.11 -6.32 -13.43
N ILE A 11 -2.93 -5.79 -13.13
CA ILE A 11 -1.79 -5.73 -14.04
C ILE A 11 -0.60 -6.52 -13.50
N GLY A 12 -0.34 -6.42 -12.21
CA GLY A 12 0.88 -6.93 -11.58
C GLY A 12 2.04 -5.95 -11.77
N GLY A 13 3.10 -6.35 -12.44
CA GLY A 13 4.23 -5.48 -12.77
C GLY A 13 4.85 -4.78 -11.56
N ASP A 14 5.15 -3.49 -11.70
CA ASP A 14 5.79 -2.71 -10.64
C ASP A 14 4.91 -2.58 -9.39
N ALA A 15 3.59 -2.45 -9.57
CA ALA A 15 2.67 -2.39 -8.45
C ALA A 15 2.76 -3.65 -7.59
N ARG A 16 2.77 -4.81 -8.20
CA ARG A 16 2.90 -6.09 -7.49
C ARG A 16 4.26 -6.23 -6.82
N ARG A 17 5.33 -5.87 -7.51
CA ARG A 17 6.68 -5.91 -6.91
C ARG A 17 6.78 -4.99 -5.70
N GLY A 18 6.16 -3.82 -5.75
CA GLY A 18 6.13 -2.88 -4.63
C GLY A 18 5.28 -3.34 -3.46
N LEU A 19 4.14 -3.99 -3.73
CA LEU A 19 3.22 -4.45 -2.69
C LEU A 19 3.47 -5.89 -2.21
N ALA A 20 4.22 -6.70 -2.97
CA ALA A 20 4.53 -8.07 -2.57
C ALA A 20 5.12 -8.17 -1.15
N PRO A 21 6.05 -7.32 -0.73
CA PRO A 21 6.54 -7.35 0.65
C PRO A 21 5.44 -7.20 1.69
N LEU A 22 4.44 -6.36 1.41
CA LEU A 22 3.29 -6.15 2.30
C LEU A 22 2.44 -7.42 2.43
N TRP A 23 2.15 -8.05 1.29
CA TRP A 23 1.31 -9.25 1.28
C TRP A 23 2.02 -10.49 1.82
N GLN A 24 3.34 -10.54 1.74
CA GLN A 24 4.16 -11.69 2.14
C GLN A 24 4.59 -11.69 3.61
N HIS A 25 4.38 -10.59 4.34
CA HIS A 25 4.89 -10.45 5.69
C HIS A 25 3.80 -9.97 6.65
N THR A 26 3.66 -10.66 7.79
CA THR A 26 2.69 -10.26 8.84
C THR A 26 3.18 -9.08 9.66
N TRP A 27 4.47 -8.77 9.64
CA TRP A 27 5.06 -7.64 10.38
C TRP A 27 5.00 -6.32 9.62
N THR A 28 4.49 -6.32 8.39
CA THR A 28 4.15 -5.12 7.62
C THR A 28 2.66 -4.88 7.67
N THR A 29 2.24 -3.62 7.54
CA THR A 29 0.84 -3.25 7.70
C THR A 29 0.36 -2.37 6.56
N LEU A 30 -0.77 -2.71 5.98
CA LEU A 30 -1.52 -1.82 5.09
C LEU A 30 -2.40 -0.91 5.94
N VAL A 31 -2.10 0.38 5.95
CA VAL A 31 -2.96 1.39 6.57
C VAL A 31 -3.88 1.95 5.49
N ALA A 32 -5.17 1.81 5.66
CA ALA A 32 -6.13 2.24 4.65
C ALA A 32 -7.48 2.64 5.27
N SER A 33 -8.02 3.77 4.82
CA SER A 33 -9.38 4.17 5.10
C SER A 33 -10.38 3.44 4.19
N ASP A 34 -11.65 3.47 4.56
CA ASP A 34 -12.71 2.98 3.69
C ASP A 34 -12.75 3.74 2.35
N ALA A 35 -12.48 5.04 2.37
CA ALA A 35 -12.41 5.85 1.15
C ALA A 35 -11.30 5.36 0.21
N LEU A 36 -10.11 5.05 0.74
CA LEU A 36 -9.00 4.54 -0.06
C LEU A 36 -9.35 3.19 -0.72
N LEU A 37 -9.90 2.28 0.06
CA LEU A 37 -10.29 0.97 -0.47
C LEU A 37 -11.48 1.06 -1.45
N ALA A 38 -12.41 1.99 -1.21
CA ALA A 38 -13.53 2.21 -2.12
C ALA A 38 -13.06 2.74 -3.48
N ASP A 39 -12.08 3.64 -3.50
CA ASP A 39 -11.50 4.17 -4.73
C ASP A 39 -10.79 3.06 -5.52
N ALA A 40 -10.02 2.22 -4.85
CA ALA A 40 -9.36 1.08 -5.50
C ALA A 40 -10.39 0.07 -6.03
N ALA A 41 -11.41 -0.25 -5.26
CA ALA A 41 -12.49 -1.16 -5.67
C ALA A 41 -13.24 -0.63 -6.89
N ALA A 42 -13.48 0.68 -6.96
CA ALA A 42 -14.13 1.31 -8.12
C ALA A 42 -13.31 1.14 -9.41
N VAL A 43 -12.00 1.25 -9.34
CA VAL A 43 -11.11 0.99 -10.49
C VAL A 43 -11.19 -0.47 -10.88
N ILE A 44 -11.12 -1.39 -9.92
CA ILE A 44 -11.20 -2.83 -10.19
C ILE A 44 -12.54 -3.20 -10.84
N GLU A 45 -13.63 -2.65 -10.35
CA GLU A 45 -14.96 -2.86 -10.93
C GLU A 45 -15.06 -2.36 -12.36
N THR A 46 -14.50 -1.19 -12.64
CA THR A 46 -14.54 -0.58 -13.97
C THR A 46 -13.73 -1.36 -15.00
N VAL A 47 -12.56 -1.85 -14.63
CA VAL A 47 -11.65 -2.58 -15.53
C VAL A 47 -11.97 -4.07 -15.57
N GLY A 48 -12.31 -4.65 -14.44
CA GLY A 48 -12.72 -6.04 -14.29
C GLY A 48 -14.24 -6.18 -14.18
N ASP A 49 -14.71 -6.60 -13.01
CA ASP A 49 -16.13 -6.71 -12.71
C ASP A 49 -16.41 -6.48 -11.21
N SER A 50 -17.70 -6.43 -10.87
CA SER A 50 -18.14 -6.17 -9.50
C SER A 50 -17.83 -7.32 -8.53
N ASP A 51 -17.83 -8.56 -8.99
CA ASP A 51 -17.52 -9.71 -8.13
C ASP A 51 -16.04 -9.72 -7.75
N LEU A 52 -15.16 -9.45 -8.73
CA LEU A 52 -13.73 -9.32 -8.48
C LEU A 52 -13.44 -8.17 -7.50
N ALA A 53 -14.09 -7.02 -7.67
CA ALA A 53 -13.94 -5.88 -6.78
C ALA A 53 -14.39 -6.21 -5.36
N ALA A 54 -15.52 -6.91 -5.20
CA ALA A 54 -16.03 -7.33 -3.91
C ALA A 54 -15.11 -8.33 -3.21
N ASP A 55 -14.60 -9.30 -3.93
CA ASP A 55 -13.66 -10.29 -3.40
C ASP A 55 -12.35 -9.63 -2.96
N TRP A 56 -11.80 -8.75 -3.78
CA TRP A 56 -10.61 -7.99 -3.43
C TRP A 56 -10.84 -7.13 -2.18
N ARG A 57 -11.98 -6.44 -2.13
CA ARG A 57 -12.32 -5.58 -0.99
C ARG A 57 -12.38 -6.38 0.31
N ALA A 58 -12.97 -7.56 0.29
CA ALA A 58 -13.07 -8.43 1.46
C ALA A 58 -11.68 -8.86 1.96
N LEU A 59 -10.76 -9.20 1.04
CA LEU A 59 -9.39 -9.55 1.39
C LEU A 59 -8.63 -8.36 1.96
N ALA A 60 -8.72 -7.20 1.33
CA ALA A 60 -8.06 -5.99 1.79
C ALA A 60 -8.59 -5.54 3.16
N ASP A 61 -9.90 -5.63 3.41
CA ASP A 61 -10.50 -5.34 4.70
C ASP A 61 -9.98 -6.25 5.81
N ALA A 62 -9.76 -7.53 5.50
CA ALA A 62 -9.25 -8.49 6.48
C ALA A 62 -7.79 -8.23 6.87
N TRP A 63 -7.02 -7.57 6.00
CA TRP A 63 -5.57 -7.39 6.18
C TRP A 63 -5.15 -5.98 6.58
N ARG A 64 -6.00 -4.99 6.36
CA ARG A 64 -5.67 -3.60 6.66
C ARG A 64 -5.78 -3.26 8.14
N GLU A 65 -5.05 -2.24 8.54
CA GLU A 65 -5.39 -1.42 9.70
C GLU A 65 -6.31 -0.29 9.24
N SER A 66 -7.53 -0.28 9.74
CA SER A 66 -8.55 0.70 9.35
C SER A 66 -8.31 2.03 10.04
N VAL A 67 -8.37 3.10 9.29
CA VAL A 67 -8.26 4.47 9.80
C VAL A 67 -9.36 5.35 9.22
N THR A 68 -9.63 6.46 9.89
CA THR A 68 -10.63 7.44 9.46
C THR A 68 -9.96 8.80 9.30
N HIS A 69 -10.29 9.52 8.24
CA HIS A 69 -9.82 10.89 7.98
C HIS A 69 -10.97 11.75 7.46
N PRO A 70 -10.83 13.09 7.45
CA PRO A 70 -11.86 13.98 6.90
C PRO A 70 -12.16 13.66 5.44
N THR A 71 -13.41 13.81 5.04
CA THR A 71 -13.91 13.45 3.70
C THR A 71 -13.21 14.21 2.57
N GLY A 72 -12.73 15.42 2.83
CA GLY A 72 -12.03 16.23 1.83
C GLY A 72 -10.55 15.89 1.64
N ASP A 73 -9.98 15.03 2.49
CA ASP A 73 -8.58 14.66 2.39
C ASP A 73 -8.34 13.70 1.23
N HIS A 74 -7.14 13.78 0.64
CA HIS A 74 -6.68 12.75 -0.28
C HIS A 74 -6.61 11.41 0.47
N PRO A 75 -7.27 10.33 0.00
CA PRO A 75 -7.41 9.11 0.80
C PRO A 75 -6.08 8.46 1.20
N ALA A 76 -5.08 8.45 0.31
CA ALA A 76 -3.77 7.90 0.63
C ALA A 76 -3.02 8.75 1.66
N LEU A 77 -3.02 10.07 1.51
CA LEU A 77 -2.38 10.99 2.44
C LEU A 77 -3.07 10.97 3.79
N GLY A 78 -4.40 11.02 3.80
CA GLY A 78 -5.20 10.96 5.02
C GLY A 78 -4.99 9.65 5.78
N SER A 79 -4.97 8.53 5.07
CA SER A 79 -4.72 7.21 5.67
C SER A 79 -3.33 7.14 6.30
N ALA A 80 -2.31 7.57 5.57
CA ALA A 80 -0.93 7.54 6.06
C ALA A 80 -0.75 8.41 7.30
N TYR A 81 -1.29 9.62 7.27
CA TYR A 81 -1.20 10.55 8.39
C TYR A 81 -1.90 9.99 9.64
N ARG A 82 -3.12 9.48 9.50
CA ARG A 82 -3.90 8.98 10.63
C ARG A 82 -3.37 7.66 11.18
N GLY A 83 -2.83 6.81 10.32
CA GLY A 83 -2.31 5.50 10.72
C GLY A 83 -0.82 5.46 11.04
N GLY A 84 -0.12 6.58 10.87
CA GLY A 84 1.32 6.65 11.12
C GLY A 84 2.13 5.82 10.12
N ALA A 85 1.67 5.69 8.88
CA ALA A 85 2.39 4.95 7.84
C ALA A 85 3.70 5.66 7.48
N MET A 86 4.73 4.89 7.22
CA MET A 86 6.04 5.41 6.85
C MET A 86 6.17 5.66 5.35
N HIS A 87 5.41 4.95 4.54
CA HIS A 87 5.50 5.00 3.08
C HIS A 87 4.13 5.08 2.44
N ILE A 88 4.04 5.87 1.37
CA ILE A 88 2.92 5.87 0.43
C ILE A 88 3.48 5.43 -0.92
N LEU A 89 2.86 4.44 -1.54
CA LEU A 89 3.16 4.05 -2.91
C LEU A 89 2.18 4.71 -3.86
N SER A 90 2.70 5.42 -4.85
CA SER A 90 1.88 6.15 -5.83
C SER A 90 2.53 6.16 -7.20
N PHE A 91 1.70 6.19 -8.25
CA PHE A 91 2.14 6.49 -9.62
C PHE A 91 2.07 7.98 -9.95
N ASP A 92 1.55 8.80 -9.05
CA ASP A 92 1.39 10.23 -9.27
C ASP A 92 2.74 10.93 -9.17
N ASP A 93 3.23 11.46 -10.29
CA ASP A 93 4.51 12.14 -10.37
C ASP A 93 4.59 13.38 -9.47
N GLU A 94 3.49 14.07 -9.25
CA GLU A 94 3.45 15.21 -8.33
C GLU A 94 3.68 14.77 -6.88
N LEU A 95 3.09 13.65 -6.46
CA LEU A 95 3.29 13.12 -5.12
C LEU A 95 4.67 12.51 -4.93
N THR A 96 5.23 11.88 -5.97
CA THR A 96 6.54 11.21 -5.89
C THR A 96 7.71 12.13 -6.16
N SER A 97 7.48 13.37 -6.62
CA SER A 97 8.55 14.33 -6.90
C SER A 97 9.32 14.72 -5.64
N THR A 98 10.59 15.09 -5.80
CA THR A 98 11.44 15.51 -4.69
C THR A 98 10.84 16.69 -3.91
N ALA A 99 10.25 17.65 -4.62
CA ALA A 99 9.63 18.81 -3.98
C ALA A 99 8.39 18.43 -3.13
N ALA A 100 7.51 17.61 -3.68
CA ALA A 100 6.34 17.11 -2.95
C ALA A 100 6.77 16.24 -1.76
N GLY A 101 7.73 15.34 -1.96
CA GLY A 101 8.29 14.50 -0.91
C GLY A 101 8.87 15.31 0.24
N ALA A 102 9.63 16.36 -0.06
CA ALA A 102 10.18 17.24 0.96
C ALA A 102 9.08 17.96 1.75
N THR A 103 8.05 18.46 1.07
CA THR A 103 6.92 19.13 1.72
C THR A 103 6.14 18.17 2.63
N LEU A 104 5.87 16.95 2.15
CA LEU A 104 5.17 15.93 2.93
C LEU A 104 5.99 15.47 4.13
N ASN A 105 7.29 15.25 3.95
CA ASN A 105 8.18 14.86 5.04
C ASN A 105 8.24 15.89 6.16
N GLN A 106 8.16 17.17 5.85
CA GLN A 106 8.10 18.23 6.86
C GLN A 106 6.83 18.15 7.72
N ARG A 107 5.71 17.71 7.11
CA ARG A 107 4.42 17.64 7.80
C ARG A 107 4.19 16.32 8.51
N PHE A 108 4.50 15.20 7.86
CA PHE A 108 4.02 13.89 8.27
C PHE A 108 5.13 12.85 8.46
N GLN A 109 6.38 13.18 8.13
CA GLN A 109 7.49 12.22 8.15
C GLN A 109 7.18 10.94 7.35
N VAL A 110 6.48 11.08 6.23
CA VAL A 110 6.12 9.99 5.34
C VAL A 110 6.87 10.15 4.02
N SER A 111 7.34 9.03 3.46
CA SER A 111 7.98 9.00 2.16
C SER A 111 6.99 8.57 1.09
N VAL A 112 6.90 9.34 0.01
CA VAL A 112 6.10 8.97 -1.17
C VAL A 112 7.05 8.43 -2.23
N ARG A 113 6.79 7.20 -2.69
CA ARG A 113 7.64 6.51 -3.66
C ARG A 113 6.81 5.84 -4.73
N SER A 114 7.40 5.69 -5.92
CA SER A 114 6.83 4.79 -6.92
C SER A 114 6.95 3.34 -6.42
N PRO A 115 6.05 2.43 -6.87
CA PRO A 115 6.17 1.01 -6.50
C PRO A 115 7.51 0.40 -6.89
N ALA A 116 8.07 0.75 -8.05
CA ALA A 116 9.36 0.27 -8.49
C ALA A 116 10.50 0.72 -7.57
N ALA A 117 10.49 1.98 -7.13
CA ALA A 117 11.48 2.51 -6.21
C ALA A 117 11.38 1.84 -4.84
N PHE A 118 10.18 1.65 -4.33
CA PHE A 118 9.96 0.95 -3.05
C PHE A 118 10.43 -0.51 -3.10
N ALA A 119 10.15 -1.22 -4.20
CA ALA A 119 10.58 -2.61 -4.38
C ALA A 119 12.10 -2.74 -4.30
N ARG A 120 12.84 -1.76 -4.80
CA ARG A 120 14.31 -1.73 -4.72
C ARG A 120 14.83 -1.34 -3.35
N LEU A 121 14.07 -0.53 -2.62
CA LEU A 121 14.47 -0.05 -1.30
C LEU A 121 14.20 -1.07 -0.20
N PHE A 122 13.10 -1.82 -0.31
CA PHE A 122 12.66 -2.73 0.75
C PHE A 122 13.60 -3.94 0.82
N ASP A 123 14.26 -4.07 1.96
CA ASP A 123 15.15 -5.19 2.27
C ASP A 123 14.68 -5.85 3.57
N PRO A 124 13.94 -6.96 3.50
CA PRO A 124 13.39 -7.59 4.69
C PRO A 124 14.47 -8.15 5.62
N GLU A 125 15.59 -8.62 5.08
CA GLU A 125 16.68 -9.14 5.90
C GLU A 125 17.29 -8.06 6.81
N SER A 126 17.39 -6.83 6.30
CA SER A 126 17.90 -5.70 7.08
C SER A 126 16.84 -5.09 8.00
N LEU A 127 15.58 -5.09 7.59
CA LEU A 127 14.49 -4.42 8.33
C LEU A 127 13.92 -5.27 9.45
N TYR A 128 13.75 -6.56 9.24
CA TYR A 128 13.11 -7.44 10.23
C TYR A 128 13.78 -7.42 11.60
N PRO A 129 15.13 -7.48 11.71
CA PRO A 129 15.77 -7.43 13.02
C PRO A 129 15.51 -6.15 13.83
N THR A 130 15.18 -5.04 13.15
CA THR A 130 14.83 -3.77 13.84
C THR A 130 13.41 -3.77 14.40
N VAL A 131 12.54 -4.64 13.89
CA VAL A 131 11.13 -4.73 14.28
C VAL A 131 10.91 -5.84 15.31
N ALA A 132 11.51 -7.01 15.09
CA ALA A 132 11.26 -8.22 15.88
C ALA A 132 12.45 -8.68 16.74
N ASP A 133 13.59 -8.01 16.66
CA ASP A 133 14.81 -8.33 17.41
C ASP A 133 15.28 -9.78 17.23
N ASP A 134 15.15 -10.31 16.02
CA ASP A 134 15.51 -11.67 15.63
C ASP A 134 15.95 -11.69 14.17
N GLU A 135 16.46 -12.83 13.69
CA GLU A 135 16.82 -13.01 12.29
C GLU A 135 15.56 -13.13 11.41
N TYR A 136 15.67 -12.63 10.18
CA TYR A 136 14.57 -12.71 9.22
C TYR A 136 14.25 -14.16 8.85
N PRO A 137 13.00 -14.63 9.12
CA PRO A 137 12.62 -16.03 8.88
C PRO A 137 12.17 -16.32 7.44
N GLY A 138 12.13 -15.32 6.59
CA GLY A 138 11.52 -15.41 5.27
C GLY A 138 10.07 -14.93 5.24
N PRO A 139 9.40 -15.01 4.09
CA PRO A 139 7.98 -14.69 4.00
C PRO A 139 7.14 -15.59 4.92
N ASP A 140 6.19 -15.00 5.64
CA ASP A 140 5.35 -15.71 6.61
C ASP A 140 3.85 -15.61 6.29
N ARG A 141 3.51 -15.13 5.08
CA ARG A 141 2.14 -15.04 4.59
C ARG A 141 2.13 -15.34 3.10
N GLU A 142 1.14 -16.10 2.62
CA GLU A 142 0.97 -16.31 1.19
C GLU A 142 0.25 -15.12 0.55
N PRO A 143 0.75 -14.62 -0.59
CA PRO A 143 0.05 -13.58 -1.34
C PRO A 143 -1.21 -14.16 -1.97
N ARG A 144 -2.35 -13.88 -1.39
CA ARG A 144 -3.64 -14.44 -1.82
C ARG A 144 -4.11 -13.94 -3.18
N PHE A 145 -3.55 -12.82 -3.64
CA PHE A 145 -3.95 -12.23 -4.92
C PHE A 145 -3.33 -12.93 -6.13
N ASP A 146 -2.35 -13.76 -5.94
CA ASP A 146 -1.74 -14.55 -7.03
C ASP A 146 -2.68 -15.65 -7.56
N ALA A 147 -3.73 -15.95 -6.81
CA ALA A 147 -4.71 -16.98 -7.18
C ALA A 147 -5.89 -16.44 -8.00
N VAL A 148 -5.90 -15.16 -8.33
CA VAL A 148 -7.00 -14.50 -9.04
C VAL A 148 -6.72 -14.42 -10.54
#